data_e3aebfed3ccdd42b9ce75e54c46de436
#
_entry.id   e3aebfed3ccdd42b9ce75e54c46de436
#
_cell.length_a   1.000
_cell.length_b   1.000
_cell.length_c   1.000
_cell.angle_alpha   90.00
_cell.angle_beta   90.00
_cell.angle_gamma   90.00
#
_symmetry.space_group_name_H-M   'P 1'
#
loop_
_entity.id
_entity.type
_entity.pdbx_description
1 polymer ?
#
loop_
_entity_poly.entity_id
_entity_poly.type
_entity_poly.pdbx_seq_one_letter_code
_entity_poly.pdbx_strand_id
1 'polypeptide(L)'
;MIIGLIGLINSGKGTVGSMLIEQGFQHESFANSLKDAAASIFNWDRAMLEGDTSASRVQRETVDEWWNGRLQIPDFTPRVALQILGTDILRNHFHADIWVLSMEARIKDAKQNVVITDVRFPNEVRSIRELGGKIVRIKRGDDPEWFSLAASDHESMPMIYPDIHASEYSWAGTTPDYLIDNKGTIEDLRKIVNDLLEDLRATSQ
;
A
#
# COMPACT_ATOMS: atom_id res chain seq x y z
N MET A 1 13.52 6.11 11.72
CA MET A 1 12.74 6.91 10.72
C MET A 1 11.72 6.00 10.07
N ILE A 2 10.46 6.46 9.88
CA ILE A 2 9.40 5.71 9.21
C ILE A 2 8.95 6.54 8.01
N ILE A 3 8.83 5.92 6.83
CA ILE A 3 8.37 6.54 5.59
C ILE A 3 7.18 5.74 5.05
N GLY A 4 6.01 6.39 4.93
CA GLY A 4 4.84 5.83 4.27
C GLY A 4 4.72 6.35 2.84
N LEU A 5 4.57 5.46 1.86
CA LEU A 5 4.42 5.81 0.45
C LEU A 5 2.95 5.77 0.03
N ILE A 6 2.44 6.88 -0.49
CA ILE A 6 1.11 7.00 -1.11
C ILE A 6 1.24 7.34 -2.60
N GLY A 7 0.22 7.05 -3.38
CA GLY A 7 0.19 7.36 -4.81
C GLY A 7 -0.65 6.36 -5.60
N LEU A 8 -0.99 6.72 -6.81
CA LEU A 8 -1.80 5.90 -7.72
C LEU A 8 -1.10 4.59 -8.12
N ILE A 9 -1.86 3.65 -8.68
CA ILE A 9 -1.29 2.46 -9.32
C ILE A 9 -0.28 2.90 -10.39
N ASN A 10 0.85 2.18 -10.48
CA ASN A 10 1.94 2.46 -11.43
C ASN A 10 2.64 3.82 -11.27
N SER A 11 2.43 4.53 -10.15
CA SER A 11 3.15 5.79 -9.88
C SER A 11 4.65 5.60 -9.60
N GLY A 12 5.08 4.37 -9.25
CA GLY A 12 6.49 4.06 -8.92
C GLY A 12 6.76 3.85 -7.43
N LYS A 13 5.72 3.70 -6.58
CA LYS A 13 5.89 3.41 -5.14
C LYS A 13 6.83 2.23 -4.87
N GLY A 14 6.63 1.12 -5.58
CA GLY A 14 7.49 -0.06 -5.44
C GLY A 14 8.95 0.23 -5.78
N THR A 15 9.21 1.01 -6.84
CA THR A 15 10.56 1.40 -7.23
C THR A 15 11.23 2.27 -6.17
N VAL A 16 10.50 3.28 -5.65
CA VAL A 16 11.00 4.12 -4.54
C VAL A 16 11.21 3.27 -3.29
N GLY A 17 10.29 2.36 -2.99
CA GLY A 17 10.44 1.40 -1.88
C GLY A 17 11.72 0.57 -2.01
N SER A 18 12.00 0.02 -3.19
CA SER A 18 13.24 -0.74 -3.46
C SER A 18 14.49 0.12 -3.27
N MET A 19 14.48 1.38 -3.75
CA MET A 19 15.61 2.31 -3.55
C MET A 19 15.85 2.61 -2.06
N LEU A 20 14.79 2.73 -1.26
CA LEU A 20 14.91 2.93 0.20
C LEU A 20 15.43 1.66 0.89
N ILE A 21 15.02 0.48 0.45
CA ILE A 21 15.56 -0.80 0.95
C ILE A 21 17.06 -0.92 0.67
N GLU A 22 17.52 -0.53 -0.53
CA GLU A 22 18.94 -0.44 -0.86
C GLU A 22 19.71 0.51 0.08
N GLN A 23 19.03 1.51 0.65
CA GLN A 23 19.58 2.44 1.66
C GLN A 23 19.44 1.95 3.12
N GLY A 24 19.08 0.68 3.32
CA GLY A 24 19.01 0.03 4.62
C GLY A 24 17.68 0.18 5.36
N PHE A 25 16.60 0.57 4.67
CA PHE A 25 15.26 0.53 5.24
C PHE A 25 14.70 -0.90 5.27
N GLN A 26 14.06 -1.25 6.36
CA GLN A 26 13.23 -2.46 6.44
C GLN A 26 11.93 -2.23 5.66
N HIS A 27 11.57 -3.16 4.78
CA HIS A 27 10.29 -3.13 4.08
C HIS A 27 9.17 -3.60 4.98
N GLU A 28 8.10 -2.82 5.08
CA GLU A 28 6.86 -3.18 5.72
C GLU A 28 5.64 -2.87 4.84
N SER A 29 4.55 -3.58 5.14
CA SER A 29 3.27 -3.44 4.46
C SER A 29 2.14 -3.70 5.45
N PHE A 30 1.08 -2.92 5.40
CA PHE A 30 -0.14 -3.19 6.16
C PHE A 30 -0.75 -4.55 5.80
N ALA A 31 -0.58 -4.98 4.55
CA ALA A 31 -1.10 -6.25 4.06
C ALA A 31 -0.21 -7.47 4.39
N ASN A 32 0.95 -7.34 5.04
CA ASN A 32 1.83 -8.48 5.30
C ASN A 32 1.12 -9.59 6.07
N SER A 33 0.54 -9.29 7.23
CA SER A 33 -0.16 -10.28 8.05
C SER A 33 -1.39 -10.88 7.35
N LEU A 34 -2.09 -10.10 6.51
CA LEU A 34 -3.17 -10.61 5.68
C LEU A 34 -2.67 -11.64 4.67
N LYS A 35 -1.58 -11.33 3.98
CA LYS A 35 -0.99 -12.24 2.99
C LYS A 35 -0.46 -13.50 3.64
N ASP A 36 0.17 -13.38 4.82
CA ASP A 36 0.64 -14.54 5.60
C ASP A 36 -0.52 -15.44 6.02
N ALA A 37 -1.60 -14.86 6.52
CA ALA A 37 -2.81 -15.59 6.87
C ALA A 37 -3.46 -16.25 5.64
N ALA A 38 -3.62 -15.53 4.54
CA ALA A 38 -4.18 -16.08 3.30
C ALA A 38 -3.32 -17.22 2.74
N ALA A 39 -1.98 -17.07 2.72
CA ALA A 39 -1.07 -18.13 2.30
C ALA A 39 -1.28 -19.41 3.12
N SER A 40 -1.40 -19.26 4.44
CA SER A 40 -1.64 -20.39 5.35
C SER A 40 -3.04 -21.00 5.19
N ILE A 41 -4.09 -20.20 5.08
CA ILE A 41 -5.49 -20.67 4.97
C ILE A 41 -5.72 -21.42 3.66
N PHE A 42 -5.24 -20.84 2.55
CA PHE A 42 -5.49 -21.36 1.21
C PHE A 42 -4.40 -22.29 0.70
N ASN A 43 -3.32 -22.49 1.47
CA ASN A 43 -2.13 -23.24 1.06
C ASN A 43 -1.51 -22.70 -0.24
N TRP A 44 -1.44 -21.37 -0.34
CA TRP A 44 -0.82 -20.67 -1.48
C TRP A 44 0.63 -20.30 -1.18
N ASP A 45 1.43 -20.20 -2.25
CA ASP A 45 2.77 -19.61 -2.15
C ASP A 45 2.67 -18.14 -1.69
N ARG A 46 3.32 -17.83 -0.57
CA ARG A 46 3.34 -16.49 -0.02
C ARG A 46 3.91 -15.44 -0.98
N ALA A 47 4.94 -15.81 -1.76
CA ALA A 47 5.57 -14.91 -2.72
C ALA A 47 4.61 -14.53 -3.88
N MET A 48 3.74 -15.44 -4.29
CA MET A 48 2.71 -15.18 -5.28
C MET A 48 1.77 -14.04 -4.84
N LEU A 49 1.48 -13.95 -3.53
CA LEU A 49 0.57 -12.93 -2.98
C LEU A 49 1.18 -11.51 -2.98
N GLU A 50 2.49 -11.34 -3.18
CA GLU A 50 3.10 -10.00 -3.26
C GLU A 50 2.62 -9.22 -4.49
N GLY A 51 2.56 -9.83 -5.66
CA GLY A 51 2.17 -9.17 -6.89
C GLY A 51 3.19 -8.10 -7.35
N ASP A 52 4.44 -8.25 -6.98
CA ASP A 52 5.56 -7.37 -7.31
C ASP A 52 6.17 -7.67 -8.67
N THR A 53 6.17 -8.94 -9.08
CA THR A 53 6.61 -9.39 -10.40
C THR A 53 5.43 -9.55 -11.37
N SER A 54 5.71 -9.59 -12.68
CA SER A 54 4.67 -9.87 -13.68
C SER A 54 4.06 -11.25 -13.47
N ALA A 55 4.87 -12.26 -13.11
CA ALA A 55 4.40 -13.61 -12.85
C ALA A 55 3.48 -13.67 -11.63
N SER A 56 3.87 -13.06 -10.52
CA SER A 56 3.04 -13.05 -9.29
C SER A 56 1.74 -12.27 -9.49
N ARG A 57 1.73 -11.20 -10.32
CA ARG A 57 0.49 -10.48 -10.67
C ARG A 57 -0.48 -11.38 -11.42
N VAL A 58 0.01 -12.08 -12.46
CA VAL A 58 -0.83 -13.01 -13.23
C VAL A 58 -1.39 -14.10 -12.32
N GLN A 59 -0.54 -14.76 -11.53
CA GLN A 59 -0.97 -15.81 -10.60
C GLN A 59 -2.02 -15.32 -9.61
N ARG A 60 -1.84 -14.13 -9.05
CA ARG A 60 -2.76 -13.53 -8.08
C ARG A 60 -4.14 -13.20 -8.69
N GLU A 61 -4.21 -13.00 -9.99
CA GLU A 61 -5.44 -12.69 -10.75
C GLU A 61 -6.00 -13.91 -11.50
N THR A 62 -5.35 -15.08 -11.41
CA THR A 62 -5.83 -16.32 -12.00
C THR A 62 -6.80 -17.01 -11.02
N VAL A 63 -7.90 -17.52 -11.56
CA VAL A 63 -8.89 -18.28 -10.77
C VAL A 63 -8.25 -19.52 -10.20
N ASP A 64 -8.39 -19.73 -8.89
CA ASP A 64 -8.05 -21.00 -8.26
C ASP A 64 -9.23 -21.96 -8.39
N GLU A 65 -9.16 -22.85 -9.36
CA GLU A 65 -10.24 -23.77 -9.71
C GLU A 65 -10.67 -24.68 -8.55
N TRP A 66 -9.71 -25.08 -7.69
CA TRP A 66 -10.03 -25.92 -6.55
C TRP A 66 -10.87 -25.17 -5.51
N TRP A 67 -10.44 -23.99 -5.11
CA TRP A 67 -11.14 -23.16 -4.14
C TRP A 67 -12.43 -22.60 -4.73
N ASN A 68 -12.43 -22.15 -5.99
CA ASN A 68 -13.61 -21.68 -6.71
C ASN A 68 -14.75 -22.71 -6.68
N GLY A 69 -14.45 -23.96 -7.01
CA GLY A 69 -15.41 -25.06 -7.00
C GLY A 69 -15.94 -25.41 -5.61
N ARG A 70 -15.12 -25.25 -4.55
CA ARG A 70 -15.50 -25.61 -3.17
C ARG A 70 -16.26 -24.49 -2.46
N LEU A 71 -15.85 -23.25 -2.63
CA LEU A 71 -16.45 -22.08 -1.97
C LEU A 71 -17.70 -21.61 -2.71
N GLN A 72 -17.86 -21.97 -3.99
CA GLN A 72 -18.92 -21.49 -4.86
C GLN A 72 -18.96 -19.95 -4.97
N ILE A 73 -17.80 -19.33 -4.90
CA ILE A 73 -17.59 -17.90 -5.11
C ILE A 73 -17.12 -17.72 -6.56
N PRO A 74 -17.93 -17.07 -7.43
CA PRO A 74 -17.56 -16.88 -8.83
C PRO A 74 -16.20 -16.16 -8.97
N ASP A 75 -15.39 -16.63 -9.92
CA ASP A 75 -14.11 -16.03 -10.26
C ASP A 75 -13.17 -15.87 -9.04
N PHE A 76 -13.18 -16.85 -8.13
CA PHE A 76 -12.38 -16.82 -6.91
C PHE A 76 -10.89 -16.87 -7.22
N THR A 77 -10.24 -15.71 -7.08
CA THR A 77 -8.79 -15.53 -7.26
C THR A 77 -8.13 -15.22 -5.92
N PRO A 78 -6.81 -15.39 -5.80
CA PRO A 78 -6.08 -14.91 -4.62
C PRO A 78 -6.31 -13.42 -4.33
N ARG A 79 -6.47 -12.58 -5.36
CA ARG A 79 -6.80 -11.17 -5.19
C ARG A 79 -8.18 -10.97 -4.55
N VAL A 80 -9.19 -11.70 -5.00
CA VAL A 80 -10.55 -11.68 -4.44
C VAL A 80 -10.52 -12.15 -2.98
N ALA A 81 -9.80 -13.22 -2.67
CA ALA A 81 -9.65 -13.70 -1.30
C ALA A 81 -9.05 -12.63 -0.37
N LEU A 82 -7.97 -11.95 -0.82
CA LEU A 82 -7.37 -10.86 -0.05
C LEU A 82 -8.32 -9.67 0.16
N GLN A 83 -9.18 -9.34 -0.81
CA GLN A 83 -10.17 -8.29 -0.66
C GLN A 83 -11.25 -8.68 0.36
N ILE A 84 -11.82 -9.87 0.23
CA ILE A 84 -12.85 -10.39 1.15
C ILE A 84 -12.30 -10.47 2.57
N LEU A 85 -11.17 -11.15 2.79
CA LEU A 85 -10.59 -11.30 4.12
C LEU A 85 -10.12 -9.96 4.69
N GLY A 86 -9.41 -9.19 3.87
CA GLY A 86 -8.76 -7.97 4.31
C GLY A 86 -9.71 -6.82 4.59
N THR A 87 -10.71 -6.63 3.76
CA THR A 87 -11.65 -5.51 3.87
C THR A 87 -12.99 -5.97 4.42
N ASP A 88 -13.67 -6.88 3.71
CA ASP A 88 -15.06 -7.18 4.02
C ASP A 88 -15.22 -7.89 5.36
N ILE A 89 -14.31 -8.78 5.73
CA ILE A 89 -14.39 -9.55 6.97
C ILE A 89 -13.59 -8.86 8.08
N LEU A 90 -12.28 -8.75 7.94
CA LEU A 90 -11.45 -8.35 9.09
C LEU A 90 -11.52 -6.85 9.36
N ARG A 91 -11.48 -5.98 8.34
CA ARG A 91 -11.60 -4.53 8.57
C ARG A 91 -13.02 -4.12 8.94
N ASN A 92 -14.02 -4.61 8.23
CA ASN A 92 -15.41 -4.15 8.41
C ASN A 92 -16.13 -4.83 9.57
N HIS A 93 -15.85 -6.12 9.86
CA HIS A 93 -16.59 -6.90 10.86
C HIS A 93 -15.80 -7.25 12.12
N PHE A 94 -14.45 -7.27 12.07
CA PHE A 94 -13.65 -7.51 13.27
C PHE A 94 -13.17 -6.21 13.89
N HIS A 95 -12.31 -5.44 13.21
CA HIS A 95 -11.82 -4.16 13.70
C HIS A 95 -11.26 -3.30 12.56
N ALA A 96 -11.69 -2.03 12.47
CA ALA A 96 -11.27 -1.12 11.40
C ALA A 96 -9.75 -0.92 11.32
N ASP A 97 -9.06 -0.93 12.46
CA ASP A 97 -7.61 -0.72 12.56
C ASP A 97 -6.80 -2.02 12.64
N ILE A 98 -7.39 -3.19 12.32
CA ILE A 98 -6.69 -4.48 12.48
C ILE A 98 -5.32 -4.51 11.79
N TRP A 99 -5.22 -3.96 10.58
CA TRP A 99 -3.97 -3.94 9.81
C TRP A 99 -2.98 -2.91 10.34
N VAL A 100 -3.49 -1.78 10.84
CA VAL A 100 -2.70 -0.74 11.52
C VAL A 100 -2.04 -1.33 12.77
N LEU A 101 -2.85 -1.88 13.67
CA LEU A 101 -2.37 -2.49 14.91
C LEU A 101 -1.41 -3.66 14.66
N SER A 102 -1.69 -4.47 13.63
CA SER A 102 -0.81 -5.56 13.23
C SER A 102 0.56 -5.06 12.73
N MET A 103 0.58 -3.99 11.94
CA MET A 103 1.83 -3.38 11.47
C MET A 103 2.59 -2.74 12.64
N GLU A 104 1.92 -1.96 13.50
CA GLU A 104 2.53 -1.36 14.69
C GLU A 104 3.16 -2.41 15.60
N ALA A 105 2.48 -3.55 15.82
CA ALA A 105 3.02 -4.64 16.62
C ALA A 105 4.30 -5.24 16.03
N ARG A 106 4.45 -5.25 14.70
CA ARG A 106 5.69 -5.73 14.04
C ARG A 106 6.83 -4.75 14.13
N ILE A 107 6.56 -3.44 14.07
CA ILE A 107 7.62 -2.42 14.02
C ILE A 107 7.92 -1.77 15.37
N LYS A 108 7.14 -2.04 16.43
CA LYS A 108 7.32 -1.40 17.76
C LYS A 108 8.73 -1.51 18.33
N ASP A 109 9.44 -2.60 18.03
CA ASP A 109 10.79 -2.87 18.48
C ASP A 109 11.84 -2.71 17.36
N ALA A 110 11.43 -2.18 16.19
CA ALA A 110 12.30 -2.03 15.03
C ALA A 110 13.40 -1.00 15.33
N LYS A 111 14.65 -1.44 15.23
CA LYS A 111 15.84 -0.56 15.38
C LYS A 111 16.27 0.10 14.07
N GLN A 112 15.71 -0.37 12.96
CA GLN A 112 16.02 0.11 11.62
C GLN A 112 15.01 1.15 11.15
N ASN A 113 15.37 1.91 10.14
CA ASN A 113 14.43 2.73 9.41
C ASN A 113 13.43 1.82 8.67
N VAL A 114 12.17 2.24 8.56
CA VAL A 114 11.09 1.44 7.97
C VAL A 114 10.47 2.18 6.79
N VAL A 115 10.25 1.49 5.67
CA VAL A 115 9.45 1.98 4.55
C VAL A 115 8.18 1.13 4.39
N ILE A 116 7.02 1.79 4.36
CA ILE A 116 5.70 1.19 4.17
C ILE A 116 5.19 1.57 2.79
N THR A 117 5.01 0.60 1.90
CA THR A 117 4.79 0.84 0.46
C THR A 117 3.34 0.78 0.02
N ASP A 118 2.41 0.42 0.89
CA ASP A 118 1.00 0.19 0.58
C ASP A 118 0.02 1.04 1.41
N VAL A 119 0.42 2.23 1.80
CA VAL A 119 -0.44 3.16 2.54
C VAL A 119 -1.62 3.59 1.66
N ARG A 120 -2.86 3.35 2.14
CA ARG A 120 -4.08 3.53 1.35
C ARG A 120 -5.23 4.22 2.10
N PHE A 121 -5.23 4.18 3.43
CA PHE A 121 -6.34 4.64 4.25
C PHE A 121 -5.93 5.73 5.24
N PRO A 122 -6.85 6.65 5.61
CA PRO A 122 -6.54 7.73 6.54
C PRO A 122 -6.05 7.27 7.93
N ASN A 123 -6.53 6.13 8.43
CA ASN A 123 -6.06 5.56 9.69
C ASN A 123 -4.61 5.05 9.60
N GLU A 124 -4.19 4.53 8.45
CA GLU A 124 -2.81 4.14 8.18
C GLU A 124 -1.88 5.35 8.15
N VAL A 125 -2.30 6.43 7.47
CA VAL A 125 -1.59 7.72 7.46
C VAL A 125 -1.43 8.27 8.88
N ARG A 126 -2.51 8.26 9.66
CA ARG A 126 -2.51 8.74 11.04
C ARG A 126 -1.53 7.97 11.90
N SER A 127 -1.58 6.64 11.87
CA SER A 127 -0.66 5.79 12.62
C SER A 127 0.82 6.08 12.28
N ILE A 128 1.16 6.20 11.00
CA ILE A 128 2.52 6.54 10.59
C ILE A 128 2.97 7.88 11.20
N ARG A 129 2.10 8.89 11.20
CA ARG A 129 2.39 10.21 11.78
C ARG A 129 2.52 10.17 13.29
N GLU A 130 1.66 9.43 13.99
CA GLU A 130 1.73 9.24 15.44
C GLU A 130 3.02 8.54 15.87
N LEU A 131 3.57 7.69 15.01
CA LEU A 131 4.89 7.07 15.18
C LEU A 131 6.07 7.98 14.76
N GLY A 132 5.80 9.26 14.46
CA GLY A 132 6.81 10.22 14.02
C GLY A 132 7.29 10.04 12.58
N GLY A 133 6.57 9.25 11.79
CA GLY A 133 6.88 8.98 10.39
C GLY A 133 6.45 10.11 9.44
N LYS A 134 6.89 10.01 8.20
CA LYS A 134 6.59 10.94 7.10
C LYS A 134 5.83 10.26 5.98
N ILE A 135 4.92 11.00 5.37
CA ILE A 135 4.14 10.56 4.21
C ILE A 135 4.73 11.16 2.94
N VAL A 136 5.15 10.31 2.03
CA VAL A 136 5.71 10.70 0.74
C VAL A 136 4.75 10.27 -0.38
N ARG A 137 4.24 11.24 -1.13
CA ARG A 137 3.43 10.96 -2.31
C ARG A 137 4.31 10.78 -3.54
N ILE A 138 4.11 9.65 -4.22
CA ILE A 138 4.75 9.39 -5.51
C ILE A 138 3.72 9.67 -6.60
N LYS A 139 4.01 10.65 -7.47
CA LYS A 139 3.16 11.06 -8.59
C LYS A 139 3.86 10.77 -9.92
N ARG A 140 3.14 10.16 -10.87
CA ARG A 140 3.59 9.96 -12.24
C ARG A 140 2.47 10.34 -13.20
N GLY A 141 2.72 11.37 -13.99
CA GLY A 141 1.68 11.93 -14.85
C GLY A 141 0.64 12.76 -14.10
N ASP A 142 -0.47 13.03 -14.77
CA ASP A 142 -1.57 13.82 -14.21
C ASP A 142 -2.47 12.96 -13.33
N ASP A 143 -3.14 13.61 -12.36
CA ASP A 143 -4.13 12.94 -11.55
C ASP A 143 -5.40 12.70 -12.39
N PRO A 144 -6.08 11.55 -12.21
CA PRO A 144 -7.31 11.24 -12.93
C PRO A 144 -8.44 12.20 -12.53
N GLU A 145 -9.47 12.31 -13.37
CA GLU A 145 -10.60 13.23 -13.18
C GLU A 145 -11.27 13.09 -11.80
N TRP A 146 -11.40 11.86 -11.32
CA TRP A 146 -12.02 11.58 -10.03
C TRP A 146 -11.18 12.02 -8.83
N PHE A 147 -9.89 12.30 -9.01
CA PHE A 147 -8.97 12.55 -7.89
C PHE A 147 -9.36 13.79 -7.06
N SER A 148 -9.81 14.86 -7.70
CA SER A 148 -10.25 16.08 -7.01
C SER A 148 -11.49 15.83 -6.15
N LEU A 149 -12.44 15.05 -6.64
CA LEU A 149 -13.61 14.63 -5.87
C LEU A 149 -13.20 13.77 -4.68
N ALA A 150 -12.37 12.75 -4.91
CA ALA A 150 -11.89 11.87 -3.85
C ALA A 150 -11.14 12.63 -2.76
N ALA A 151 -10.40 13.68 -3.11
CA ALA A 151 -9.67 14.50 -2.15
C ALA A 151 -10.57 15.42 -1.32
N SER A 152 -11.68 15.90 -1.87
CA SER A 152 -12.58 16.88 -1.22
C SER A 152 -13.84 16.24 -0.62
N ASP A 153 -14.37 15.18 -1.24
CA ASP A 153 -15.61 14.51 -0.86
C ASP A 153 -15.53 13.00 -1.21
N HIS A 154 -14.74 12.26 -0.46
CA HIS A 154 -14.56 10.83 -0.69
C HIS A 154 -15.82 9.99 -0.44
N GLU A 155 -16.80 10.52 0.31
CA GLU A 155 -18.06 9.82 0.60
C GLU A 155 -18.95 9.70 -0.63
N SER A 156 -18.85 10.66 -1.56
CA SER A 156 -19.59 10.63 -2.84
C SER A 156 -18.96 9.71 -3.89
N MET A 157 -17.72 9.25 -3.68
CA MET A 157 -16.99 8.43 -4.65
C MET A 157 -17.73 7.13 -5.04
N PRO A 158 -18.30 6.33 -4.12
CA PRO A 158 -18.99 5.09 -4.49
C PRO A 158 -20.23 5.30 -5.36
N MET A 159 -20.85 6.47 -5.26
CA MET A 159 -22.04 6.82 -6.03
C MET A 159 -21.68 7.31 -7.44
N ILE A 160 -20.61 8.11 -7.57
CA ILE A 160 -20.22 8.76 -8.83
C ILE A 160 -19.24 7.88 -9.62
N TYR A 161 -18.36 7.17 -8.94
CA TYR A 161 -17.34 6.29 -9.52
C TYR A 161 -17.38 4.89 -8.87
N PRO A 162 -18.47 4.11 -9.08
CA PRO A 162 -18.68 2.82 -8.40
C PRO A 162 -17.62 1.77 -8.75
N ASP A 163 -16.97 1.90 -9.89
CA ASP A 163 -15.94 0.95 -10.35
C ASP A 163 -14.56 1.19 -9.70
N ILE A 164 -14.39 2.30 -8.94
CA ILE A 164 -13.12 2.61 -8.28
C ILE A 164 -13.19 2.18 -6.82
N HIS A 165 -12.41 1.18 -6.48
CA HIS A 165 -12.37 0.66 -5.11
C HIS A 165 -11.81 1.68 -4.12
N ALA A 166 -12.36 1.71 -2.89
CA ALA A 166 -11.98 2.65 -1.84
C ALA A 166 -10.46 2.70 -1.55
N SER A 167 -9.77 1.57 -1.65
CA SER A 167 -8.32 1.51 -1.45
C SER A 167 -7.48 2.28 -2.48
N GLU A 168 -8.08 2.67 -3.60
CA GLU A 168 -7.37 3.44 -4.63
C GLU A 168 -7.45 4.96 -4.37
N TYR A 169 -8.48 5.43 -3.66
CA TYR A 169 -8.72 6.85 -3.51
C TYR A 169 -8.77 7.37 -2.05
N SER A 170 -8.97 6.52 -1.04
CA SER A 170 -9.18 6.98 0.35
C SER A 170 -8.01 7.82 0.92
N TRP A 171 -6.82 7.73 0.35
CA TRP A 171 -5.67 8.54 0.69
C TRP A 171 -5.64 9.92 0.00
N ALA A 172 -6.49 10.17 -1.03
CA ALA A 172 -6.39 11.33 -1.92
C ALA A 172 -6.46 12.68 -1.18
N GLY A 173 -7.25 12.77 -0.09
CA GLY A 173 -7.31 13.95 0.78
C GLY A 173 -6.11 14.14 1.72
N THR A 174 -5.12 13.24 1.68
CA THR A 174 -3.93 13.35 2.53
C THR A 174 -2.98 14.42 1.98
N THR A 175 -2.64 15.41 2.81
CA THR A 175 -1.52 16.31 2.52
C THR A 175 -0.22 15.57 2.80
N PRO A 176 0.60 15.24 1.79
CA PRO A 176 1.87 14.56 2.01
C PRO A 176 2.91 15.52 2.61
N ASP A 177 3.87 14.97 3.36
CA ASP A 177 5.03 15.74 3.83
C ASP A 177 5.99 16.05 2.68
N TYR A 178 6.10 15.14 1.70
CA TYR A 178 6.92 15.27 0.50
C TYR A 178 6.19 14.76 -0.74
N LEU A 179 6.48 15.39 -1.88
CA LEU A 179 5.98 14.99 -3.21
C LEU A 179 7.15 14.63 -4.11
N ILE A 180 7.18 13.41 -4.62
CA ILE A 180 8.10 12.97 -5.67
C ILE A 180 7.36 12.95 -7.01
N ASP A 181 7.76 13.81 -7.95
CA ASP A 181 7.28 13.80 -9.33
C ASP A 181 8.14 12.86 -10.18
N ASN A 182 7.63 11.66 -10.41
CA ASN A 182 8.32 10.57 -11.11
C ASN A 182 8.08 10.65 -12.63
N LYS A 183 8.49 11.74 -13.26
CA LYS A 183 8.38 11.94 -14.73
C LYS A 183 9.67 11.62 -15.49
N GLY A 184 10.78 11.52 -14.77
CA GLY A 184 12.11 11.35 -15.36
C GLY A 184 12.52 9.89 -15.55
N THR A 185 13.81 9.69 -15.72
CA THR A 185 14.47 8.39 -15.77
C THR A 185 14.57 7.76 -14.40
N ILE A 186 15.03 6.52 -14.34
CA ILE A 186 15.28 5.83 -13.07
C ILE A 186 16.43 6.49 -12.29
N GLU A 187 17.40 7.05 -12.98
CA GLU A 187 18.52 7.80 -12.42
C GLU A 187 18.05 9.10 -11.78
N ASP A 188 17.15 9.83 -12.45
CA ASP A 188 16.53 11.04 -11.90
C ASP A 188 15.74 10.72 -10.63
N LEU A 189 14.95 9.64 -10.66
CA LEU A 189 14.19 9.20 -9.50
C LEU A 189 15.12 8.85 -8.32
N ARG A 190 16.23 8.15 -8.59
CA ARG A 190 17.24 7.81 -7.57
C ARG A 190 17.85 9.05 -6.93
N LYS A 191 18.15 10.06 -7.74
CA LYS A 191 18.64 11.35 -7.23
C LYS A 191 17.62 12.00 -6.30
N ILE A 192 16.34 12.09 -6.72
CA ILE A 192 15.27 12.68 -5.90
C ILE A 192 15.10 11.92 -4.58
N VAL A 193 15.20 10.59 -4.59
CA VAL A 193 15.13 9.77 -3.36
C VAL A 193 16.31 10.03 -2.43
N ASN A 194 17.51 10.20 -2.97
CA ASN A 194 18.69 10.53 -2.17
C ASN A 194 18.56 11.93 -1.54
N ASP A 195 18.18 12.93 -2.32
CA ASP A 195 17.96 14.30 -1.85
C ASP A 195 16.89 14.31 -0.72
N LEU A 196 15.79 13.58 -0.89
CA LEU A 196 14.76 13.39 0.15
C LEU A 196 15.35 12.83 1.46
N LEU A 197 16.21 11.80 1.36
CA LEU A 197 16.82 11.20 2.53
C LEU A 197 17.78 12.14 3.25
N GLU A 198 18.52 12.99 2.52
CA GLU A 198 19.38 14.03 3.09
C GLU A 198 18.55 15.05 3.87
N ASP A 199 17.46 15.55 3.30
CA ASP A 199 16.54 16.49 3.96
C ASP A 199 15.92 15.89 5.24
N LEU A 200 15.47 14.63 5.17
CA LEU A 200 14.88 13.94 6.31
C LEU A 200 15.88 13.72 7.45
N ARG A 201 17.14 13.43 7.13
CA ARG A 201 18.21 13.28 8.14
C ARG A 201 18.58 14.62 8.78
N ALA A 202 18.62 15.69 8.00
CA ALA A 202 18.88 17.03 8.50
C ALA A 202 17.80 17.54 9.46
N THR A 203 16.53 17.19 9.21
CA THR A 203 15.39 17.63 10.03
C THR A 203 15.18 16.79 11.29
N SER A 204 15.87 15.64 11.41
CA SER A 204 15.75 14.70 12.55
C SER A 204 16.82 14.92 13.63
N GLN A 205 17.71 15.92 13.45
CA GLN A 205 18.71 16.37 14.43
C GLN A 205 18.18 17.58 15.21
#